data_5d7fa799194c8b9f8da3218a2adf62c7
#
_entry.id   5d7fa799194c8b9f8da3218a2adf62c7
#
_cell.length_a   1.000
_cell.length_b   1.000
_cell.length_c   1.000
_cell.angle_alpha   90.00
_cell.angle_beta   90.00
_cell.angle_gamma   90.00
#
_symmetry.space_group_name_H-M   'P 1'
#
loop_
_entity.id
_entity.type
_entity.pdbx_description
1 polymer ?
#
loop_
_entity_poly.entity_id
_entity_poly.type
_entity_poly.pdbx_seq_one_letter_code
_entity_poly.pdbx_strand_id
1 'polypeptide(L)'
;MPHAVLDGRSIGQHVETTFGQSGFFGYGYCSSDPKDGVMWWSTQPAHGMDAATFRALDHATLKQHLHSFHHGWHDPIPAIIETAENIVVTDTLDVATLPTWSRKRSLLIGDAAHATSPHAGQGASLALEDALRFARLMQEGQELGATFQAFEAERRPRTEKIVAIARRNGNNKREFSATGAWMRNQMLKWLLPLGAKGMDFMYAYDARAA
;
A
#
# COMPACT_ATOMS: atom_id res chain seq x y z
N MET A 1 19.68 0.99 0.69
CA MET A 1 20.13 0.14 1.82
C MET A 1 21.03 -0.96 1.28
N PRO A 2 22.09 -1.35 2.02
CA PRO A 2 22.97 -2.43 1.60
C PRO A 2 22.18 -3.75 1.47
N HIS A 3 22.32 -4.43 0.35
CA HIS A 3 21.72 -5.75 0.12
C HIS A 3 22.24 -6.82 1.10
N ALA A 4 23.45 -6.63 1.65
CA ALA A 4 24.10 -7.52 2.61
C ALA A 4 23.24 -7.86 3.85
N VAL A 5 22.28 -7.00 4.21
CA VAL A 5 21.34 -7.29 5.32
C VAL A 5 20.47 -8.52 5.06
N LEU A 6 20.23 -8.84 3.79
CA LEU A 6 19.42 -9.99 3.37
C LEU A 6 20.28 -11.13 2.81
N ASP A 7 21.62 -11.01 2.84
CA ASP A 7 22.53 -12.03 2.33
C ASP A 7 22.30 -13.38 3.01
N GLY A 8 22.25 -14.44 2.21
CA GLY A 8 21.97 -15.80 2.68
C GLY A 8 20.48 -16.09 2.92
N ARG A 9 19.57 -15.14 2.73
CA ARG A 9 18.12 -15.36 2.81
C ARG A 9 17.53 -15.55 1.42
N SER A 10 16.80 -16.63 1.22
CA SER A 10 16.09 -16.90 -0.04
C SER A 10 14.76 -16.12 -0.06
N ILE A 11 14.83 -14.77 -0.12
CA ILE A 11 13.64 -13.94 -0.25
C ILE A 11 13.14 -13.95 -1.70
N GLY A 12 14.04 -14.21 -2.66
CA GLY A 12 13.71 -14.21 -4.09
C GLY A 12 13.14 -12.86 -4.54
N GLN A 13 12.11 -12.91 -5.37
CA GLN A 13 11.35 -11.72 -5.83
C GLN A 13 10.09 -11.49 -4.96
N HIS A 14 10.07 -11.99 -3.73
CA HIS A 14 8.94 -11.87 -2.85
C HIS A 14 9.14 -10.73 -1.85
N VAL A 15 8.02 -10.25 -1.35
CA VAL A 15 7.97 -9.33 -0.21
C VAL A 15 7.61 -10.15 1.02
N GLU A 16 8.44 -10.03 2.05
CA GLU A 16 8.18 -10.61 3.36
C GLU A 16 7.37 -9.62 4.21
N THR A 17 6.36 -10.12 4.89
CA THR A 17 5.55 -9.29 5.78
C THR A 17 5.35 -9.95 7.13
N THR A 18 5.73 -9.25 8.19
CA THR A 18 5.58 -9.70 9.57
C THR A 18 4.51 -8.89 10.28
N PHE A 19 3.52 -9.57 10.84
CA PHE A 19 2.44 -8.97 11.61
C PHE A 19 2.71 -9.09 13.11
N GLY A 20 2.85 -7.96 13.79
CA GLY A 20 2.99 -7.89 15.25
C GLY A 20 1.66 -7.93 15.99
N GLN A 21 1.70 -7.70 17.30
CA GLN A 21 0.48 -7.46 18.10
C GLN A 21 -0.20 -6.16 17.68
N SER A 22 0.59 -5.15 17.35
CA SER A 22 0.16 -3.89 16.74
C SER A 22 1.06 -3.56 15.56
N GLY A 23 0.49 -3.19 14.42
CA GLY A 23 1.24 -2.85 13.23
C GLY A 23 1.84 -4.05 12.49
N PHE A 24 2.61 -3.75 11.44
CA PHE A 24 3.33 -4.73 10.65
C PHE A 24 4.59 -4.12 10.02
N PHE A 25 5.50 -4.99 9.63
CA PHE A 25 6.75 -4.63 8.94
C PHE A 25 6.84 -5.44 7.64
N GLY A 26 7.09 -4.77 6.54
CA GLY A 26 7.33 -5.40 5.26
C GLY A 26 8.72 -5.04 4.72
N TYR A 27 9.36 -5.97 4.01
CA TYR A 27 10.64 -5.75 3.36
C TYR A 27 10.83 -6.67 2.16
N GLY A 28 11.72 -6.28 1.26
CA GLY A 28 12.08 -7.05 0.07
C GLY A 28 13.17 -6.35 -0.74
N TYR A 29 13.63 -6.98 -1.81
CA TYR A 29 14.53 -6.32 -2.74
C TYR A 29 13.78 -5.27 -3.57
N CYS A 30 14.47 -4.16 -3.92
CA CYS A 30 13.90 -3.11 -4.76
C CYS A 30 13.64 -3.57 -6.20
N SER A 31 14.43 -4.51 -6.68
CA SER A 31 14.32 -5.09 -8.02
C SER A 31 14.74 -6.55 -8.04
N SER A 32 14.82 -7.15 -9.24
CA SER A 32 15.37 -8.49 -9.44
C SER A 32 16.87 -8.58 -9.21
N ASP A 33 17.61 -7.46 -9.25
CA ASP A 33 19.02 -7.40 -8.86
C ASP A 33 19.11 -6.99 -7.39
N PRO A 34 19.59 -7.88 -6.48
CA PRO A 34 19.75 -7.56 -5.07
C PRO A 34 20.63 -6.34 -4.79
N LYS A 35 21.54 -5.96 -5.72
CA LYS A 35 22.42 -4.79 -5.59
C LYS A 35 21.67 -3.48 -5.60
N ASP A 36 20.46 -3.44 -6.16
CA ASP A 36 19.62 -2.24 -6.16
C ASP A 36 19.08 -1.89 -4.77
N GLY A 37 19.34 -2.75 -3.80
CA GLY A 37 19.06 -2.49 -2.39
C GLY A 37 17.77 -3.12 -1.88
N VAL A 38 17.46 -2.78 -0.64
CA VAL A 38 16.30 -3.29 0.10
C VAL A 38 15.30 -2.18 0.32
N MET A 39 14.06 -2.40 -0.04
CA MET A 39 12.93 -1.58 0.40
C MET A 39 12.30 -2.15 1.65
N TRP A 40 11.78 -1.30 2.49
CA TRP A 40 11.04 -1.71 3.68
C TRP A 40 10.00 -0.65 4.07
N TRP A 41 9.02 -1.06 4.83
CA TRP A 41 8.06 -0.15 5.45
C TRP A 41 7.58 -0.70 6.79
N SER A 42 7.27 0.19 7.70
CA SER A 42 6.66 -0.09 8.99
C SER A 42 5.34 0.64 9.08
N THR A 43 4.29 -0.05 9.48
CA THR A 43 2.99 0.57 9.78
C THR A 43 2.72 0.44 11.25
N GLN A 44 2.46 1.57 11.90
CA GLN A 44 2.28 1.66 13.34
C GLN A 44 0.99 2.42 13.66
N PRO A 45 0.33 2.12 14.80
CA PRO A 45 -0.70 2.99 15.34
C PRO A 45 -0.12 4.36 15.69
N ALA A 46 -0.86 5.42 15.46
CA ALA A 46 -0.37 6.79 15.70
C ALA A 46 -0.19 7.13 17.19
N HIS A 47 -0.84 6.41 18.10
CA HIS A 47 -0.78 6.64 19.57
C HIS A 47 -0.86 8.11 19.98
N GLY A 48 -1.64 8.91 19.25
CA GLY A 48 -1.81 10.35 19.51
C GLY A 48 -0.72 11.26 18.93
N MET A 49 0.30 10.71 18.25
CA MET A 49 1.27 11.50 17.49
C MET A 49 0.91 11.44 16.00
N ASP A 50 0.91 12.59 15.34
CA ASP A 50 0.73 12.68 13.89
C ASP A 50 2.07 12.51 13.15
N ALA A 51 2.00 12.31 11.83
CA ALA A 51 3.19 12.18 11.02
C ALA A 51 4.04 13.48 10.99
N ALA A 52 3.46 14.64 11.25
CA ALA A 52 4.21 15.89 11.33
C ALA A 52 5.16 15.88 12.53
N THR A 53 4.68 15.42 13.68
CA THR A 53 5.49 15.24 14.89
C THR A 53 6.64 14.24 14.65
N PHE A 54 6.35 13.10 14.01
CA PHE A 54 7.39 12.13 13.68
C PHE A 54 8.41 12.67 12.65
N ARG A 55 7.97 13.45 11.66
CA ARG A 55 8.88 14.07 10.66
C ARG A 55 9.79 15.12 11.27
N ALA A 56 9.42 15.71 12.41
CA ALA A 56 10.25 16.68 13.10
C ALA A 56 11.36 16.04 13.96
N LEU A 57 11.31 14.72 14.16
CA LEU A 57 12.35 13.98 14.87
C LEU A 57 13.62 13.86 14.00
N ASP A 58 14.77 13.90 14.68
CA ASP A 58 16.04 13.59 14.02
C ASP A 58 16.12 12.09 13.68
N HIS A 59 17.05 11.75 12.79
CA HIS A 59 17.21 10.39 12.28
C HIS A 59 17.53 9.36 13.38
N ALA A 60 18.33 9.72 14.37
CA ALA A 60 18.69 8.83 15.47
C ALA A 60 17.49 8.53 16.35
N THR A 61 16.69 9.54 16.68
CA THR A 61 15.45 9.42 17.46
C THR A 61 14.41 8.57 16.69
N LEU A 62 14.27 8.75 15.36
CA LEU A 62 13.41 7.90 14.54
C LEU A 62 13.84 6.43 14.57
N LYS A 63 15.14 6.15 14.45
CA LYS A 63 15.67 4.79 14.57
C LYS A 63 15.40 4.20 15.95
N GLN A 64 15.65 4.95 17.00
CA GLN A 64 15.38 4.52 18.36
C GLN A 64 13.90 4.18 18.57
N HIS A 65 13.00 5.01 18.03
CA HIS A 65 11.56 4.74 18.07
C HIS A 65 11.22 3.43 17.33
N LEU A 66 11.75 3.24 16.12
CA LEU A 66 11.54 2.01 15.34
C LEU A 66 12.07 0.77 16.06
N HIS A 67 13.27 0.83 16.65
CA HIS A 67 13.82 -0.26 17.45
C HIS A 67 12.96 -0.58 18.67
N SER A 68 12.48 0.45 19.36
CA SER A 68 11.59 0.28 20.51
C SER A 68 10.27 -0.38 20.11
N PHE A 69 9.64 0.09 19.02
CA PHE A 69 8.37 -0.45 18.55
C PHE A 69 8.50 -1.90 18.05
N HIS A 70 9.61 -2.23 17.38
CA HIS A 70 9.88 -3.57 16.86
C HIS A 70 10.77 -4.42 17.80
N HIS A 71 10.83 -4.06 19.09
CA HIS A 71 11.61 -4.82 20.07
C HIS A 71 11.17 -6.31 20.10
N GLY A 72 12.12 -7.22 20.03
CA GLY A 72 11.87 -8.66 20.05
C GLY A 72 11.33 -9.23 18.72
N TRP A 73 11.29 -8.46 17.65
CA TRP A 73 10.97 -8.99 16.34
C TRP A 73 12.17 -9.75 15.76
N HIS A 74 11.87 -10.73 14.88
CA HIS A 74 12.87 -11.61 14.29
C HIS A 74 13.79 -10.91 13.29
N ASP A 75 14.94 -11.50 13.05
CA ASP A 75 15.82 -11.11 11.96
C ASP A 75 15.15 -11.27 10.58
N PRO A 76 15.41 -10.35 9.63
CA PRO A 76 16.41 -9.27 9.64
C PRO A 76 15.87 -7.90 10.07
N ILE A 77 14.70 -7.80 10.68
CA ILE A 77 14.03 -6.51 10.95
C ILE A 77 14.92 -5.55 11.74
N PRO A 78 15.56 -5.95 12.86
CA PRO A 78 16.45 -5.05 13.60
C PRO A 78 17.63 -4.56 12.74
N ALA A 79 18.22 -5.44 11.94
CA ALA A 79 19.34 -5.08 11.06
C ALA A 79 18.92 -4.14 9.93
N ILE A 80 17.72 -4.31 9.38
CA ILE A 80 17.14 -3.39 8.38
C ILE A 80 16.98 -1.99 8.97
N ILE A 81 16.42 -1.88 10.18
CA ILE A 81 16.25 -0.59 10.86
C ILE A 81 17.60 0.06 11.13
N GLU A 82 18.58 -0.71 11.62
CA GLU A 82 19.92 -0.20 11.93
C GLU A 82 20.62 0.36 10.71
N THR A 83 20.53 -0.31 9.57
CA THR A 83 21.19 0.11 8.33
C THR A 83 20.38 1.13 7.51
N ALA A 84 19.18 1.55 7.98
CA ALA A 84 18.39 2.55 7.28
C ALA A 84 19.10 3.91 7.25
N GLU A 85 19.33 4.45 6.05
CA GLU A 85 19.95 5.77 5.86
C GLU A 85 18.89 6.87 5.75
N ASN A 86 17.81 6.59 5.02
CA ASN A 86 16.71 7.53 4.82
C ASN A 86 15.39 6.91 5.30
N ILE A 87 14.76 7.57 6.27
CA ILE A 87 13.47 7.17 6.81
C ILE A 87 12.43 8.22 6.43
N VAL A 88 11.49 7.84 5.57
CA VAL A 88 10.39 8.71 5.16
C VAL A 88 9.18 8.39 6.03
N VAL A 89 8.66 9.41 6.72
CA VAL A 89 7.45 9.31 7.54
C VAL A 89 6.28 9.95 6.81
N THR A 90 5.20 9.21 6.64
CA THR A 90 4.01 9.71 5.97
C THR A 90 2.72 9.25 6.66
N ASP A 91 1.69 10.09 6.60
CA ASP A 91 0.34 9.67 6.92
C ASP A 91 -0.20 8.77 5.80
N THR A 92 -0.98 7.78 6.17
CA THR A 92 -1.73 6.99 5.20
C THR A 92 -3.09 7.65 4.98
N LEU A 93 -3.19 8.43 3.91
CA LEU A 93 -4.41 9.14 3.55
C LEU A 93 -5.09 8.46 2.35
N ASP A 94 -6.38 8.69 2.23
CA ASP A 94 -7.16 8.34 1.05
C ASP A 94 -8.12 9.50 0.69
N VAL A 95 -8.58 9.53 -0.55
CA VAL A 95 -9.60 10.49 -0.98
C VAL A 95 -10.98 9.91 -0.70
N ALA A 96 -11.80 10.69 0.01
CA ALA A 96 -13.22 10.35 0.14
C ALA A 96 -13.91 10.39 -1.23
N THR A 97 -15.04 9.67 -1.36
CA THR A 97 -15.86 9.71 -2.57
C THR A 97 -16.20 11.16 -2.96
N LEU A 98 -15.77 11.55 -4.17
CA LEU A 98 -16.04 12.86 -4.72
C LEU A 98 -17.42 12.90 -5.39
N PRO A 99 -18.16 14.04 -5.36
CA PRO A 99 -19.45 14.17 -6.03
C PRO A 99 -19.36 13.89 -7.53
N THR A 100 -18.32 14.39 -8.20
CA THR A 100 -17.99 14.15 -9.61
C THR A 100 -16.49 14.24 -9.82
N TRP A 101 -16.00 13.54 -10.84
CA TRP A 101 -14.59 13.61 -11.25
C TRP A 101 -14.35 14.63 -12.36
N SER A 102 -15.41 15.16 -12.96
CA SER A 102 -15.27 16.09 -14.07
C SER A 102 -16.02 17.40 -13.86
N ARG A 103 -15.45 18.49 -14.39
CA ARG A 103 -16.12 19.80 -14.43
C ARG A 103 -15.67 20.57 -15.66
N LYS A 104 -16.61 20.95 -16.52
CA LYS A 104 -16.34 21.65 -17.79
C LYS A 104 -15.32 20.88 -18.65
N ARG A 105 -14.09 21.38 -18.76
CA ARG A 105 -13.00 20.81 -19.56
C ARG A 105 -11.91 20.13 -18.72
N SER A 106 -12.17 19.90 -17.44
CA SER A 106 -11.24 19.27 -16.51
C SER A 106 -11.77 17.92 -16.07
N LEU A 107 -10.90 16.92 -16.01
CA LEU A 107 -11.16 15.58 -15.50
C LEU A 107 -10.10 15.24 -14.45
N LEU A 108 -10.50 14.67 -13.32
CA LEU A 108 -9.61 14.09 -12.31
C LEU A 108 -9.38 12.61 -12.67
N ILE A 109 -8.13 12.17 -12.61
CA ILE A 109 -7.73 10.78 -12.82
C ILE A 109 -6.70 10.38 -11.76
N GLY A 110 -6.51 9.08 -11.54
CA GLY A 110 -5.54 8.56 -10.58
C GLY A 110 -5.77 9.11 -9.18
N ASP A 111 -4.70 9.44 -8.47
CA ASP A 111 -4.76 9.91 -7.07
C ASP A 111 -5.57 11.19 -6.89
N ALA A 112 -5.70 12.03 -7.91
CA ALA A 112 -6.55 13.22 -7.85
C ALA A 112 -8.05 12.88 -7.72
N ALA A 113 -8.48 11.74 -8.25
CA ALA A 113 -9.85 11.26 -8.19
C ALA A 113 -10.10 10.28 -7.03
N HIS A 114 -9.15 9.40 -6.75
CA HIS A 114 -9.34 8.25 -5.87
C HIS A 114 -8.06 7.79 -5.18
N ALA A 115 -7.22 8.72 -4.67
CA ALA A 115 -6.04 8.33 -3.90
C ALA A 115 -6.39 7.27 -2.86
N THR A 116 -5.63 6.21 -2.84
CA THR A 116 -5.86 5.07 -1.95
C THR A 116 -4.69 4.87 -1.00
N SER A 117 -4.98 4.45 0.22
CA SER A 117 -3.92 4.08 1.15
C SER A 117 -3.11 2.89 0.59
N PRO A 118 -1.82 2.76 0.94
CA PRO A 118 -0.94 1.72 0.40
C PRO A 118 -1.35 0.29 0.79
N HIS A 119 -2.33 0.12 1.68
CA HIS A 119 -2.76 -1.18 2.21
C HIS A 119 -3.41 -2.12 1.18
N ALA A 120 -3.70 -1.64 -0.03
CA ALA A 120 -4.15 -2.47 -1.15
C ALA A 120 -3.05 -2.69 -2.20
N GLY A 121 -1.96 -1.92 -2.17
CA GLY A 121 -0.88 -1.99 -3.16
C GLY A 121 -1.33 -1.65 -4.59
N GLN A 122 -2.40 -0.87 -4.77
CA GLN A 122 -3.06 -0.67 -6.07
C GLN A 122 -3.03 0.77 -6.61
N GLY A 123 -2.50 1.76 -5.86
CA GLY A 123 -2.59 3.16 -6.29
C GLY A 123 -2.02 3.40 -7.69
N ALA A 124 -0.77 3.02 -7.92
CA ALA A 124 -0.13 3.19 -9.23
C ALA A 124 -0.82 2.39 -10.34
N SER A 125 -1.26 1.15 -10.04
CA SER A 125 -2.00 0.31 -11.01
C SER A 125 -3.29 0.98 -11.44
N LEU A 126 -4.08 1.53 -10.51
CA LEU A 126 -5.33 2.23 -10.81
C LEU A 126 -5.09 3.47 -11.70
N ALA A 127 -4.01 4.23 -11.43
CA ALA A 127 -3.67 5.39 -12.26
C ALA A 127 -3.27 4.98 -13.69
N LEU A 128 -2.55 3.87 -13.86
CA LEU A 128 -2.21 3.31 -15.18
C LEU A 128 -3.44 2.78 -15.92
N GLU A 129 -4.34 2.09 -15.22
CA GLU A 129 -5.63 1.67 -15.77
C GLU A 129 -6.44 2.87 -16.25
N ASP A 130 -6.50 3.94 -15.45
CA ASP A 130 -7.19 5.19 -15.80
C ASP A 130 -6.62 5.81 -17.07
N ALA A 131 -5.29 5.95 -17.14
CA ALA A 131 -4.63 6.54 -18.29
C ALA A 131 -4.93 5.76 -19.57
N LEU A 132 -4.85 4.42 -19.51
CA LEU A 132 -5.14 3.56 -20.66
C LEU A 132 -6.61 3.66 -21.08
N ARG A 133 -7.53 3.59 -20.13
CA ARG A 133 -8.96 3.63 -20.44
C ARG A 133 -9.40 4.99 -20.96
N PHE A 134 -8.92 6.07 -20.36
CA PHE A 134 -9.19 7.42 -20.82
C PHE A 134 -8.67 7.65 -22.25
N ALA A 135 -7.44 7.20 -22.55
CA ALA A 135 -6.90 7.31 -23.91
C ALA A 135 -7.77 6.62 -24.97
N ARG A 136 -8.34 5.44 -24.65
CA ARG A 136 -9.24 4.73 -25.55
C ARG A 136 -10.56 5.47 -25.76
N LEU A 137 -11.20 5.92 -24.69
CA LEU A 137 -12.44 6.70 -24.79
C LEU A 137 -12.25 7.97 -25.63
N MET A 138 -11.08 8.61 -25.52
CA MET A 138 -10.75 9.77 -26.38
C MET A 138 -10.63 9.40 -27.87
N GLN A 139 -10.18 8.18 -28.19
CA GLN A 139 -10.09 7.70 -29.58
C GLN A 139 -11.47 7.37 -30.19
N GLU A 140 -12.50 7.13 -29.39
CA GLU A 140 -13.86 6.88 -29.85
C GLU A 140 -14.50 8.13 -30.45
N GLY A 141 -13.89 9.31 -30.30
CA GLY A 141 -14.29 10.55 -30.98
C GLY A 141 -15.59 11.16 -30.48
N GLN A 142 -16.05 10.79 -29.29
CA GLN A 142 -17.24 11.37 -28.66
C GLN A 142 -16.97 12.81 -28.21
N GLU A 143 -18.07 13.54 -27.92
CA GLU A 143 -17.97 14.84 -27.28
C GLU A 143 -17.29 14.73 -25.92
N LEU A 144 -16.45 15.73 -25.59
CA LEU A 144 -15.56 15.66 -24.40
C LEU A 144 -16.31 15.42 -23.09
N GLY A 145 -17.48 16.06 -22.92
CA GLY A 145 -18.29 15.86 -21.71
C GLY A 145 -18.85 14.45 -21.61
N ALA A 146 -19.28 13.86 -22.73
CA ALA A 146 -19.74 12.47 -22.79
C ALA A 146 -18.59 11.49 -22.49
N THR A 147 -17.39 11.74 -23.04
CA THR A 147 -16.19 10.97 -22.74
C THR A 147 -15.86 10.97 -21.24
N PHE A 148 -15.92 12.12 -20.58
CA PHE A 148 -15.65 12.22 -19.14
C PHE A 148 -16.69 11.48 -18.31
N GLN A 149 -17.97 11.58 -18.67
CA GLN A 149 -19.04 10.84 -17.99
C GLN A 149 -18.89 9.33 -18.17
N ALA A 150 -18.58 8.87 -19.36
CA ALA A 150 -18.33 7.44 -19.64
C ALA A 150 -17.14 6.92 -18.82
N PHE A 151 -16.04 7.68 -18.80
CA PHE A 151 -14.86 7.34 -17.99
C PHE A 151 -15.21 7.21 -16.50
N GLU A 152 -15.87 8.22 -15.92
CA GLU A 152 -16.25 8.22 -14.52
C GLU A 152 -17.20 7.06 -14.20
N ALA A 153 -18.22 6.84 -15.03
CA ALA A 153 -19.20 5.77 -14.81
C ALA A 153 -18.55 4.37 -14.79
N GLU A 154 -17.54 4.17 -15.62
CA GLU A 154 -16.85 2.89 -15.72
C GLU A 154 -15.81 2.70 -14.60
N ARG A 155 -15.01 3.73 -14.30
CA ARG A 155 -13.90 3.60 -13.38
C ARG A 155 -14.27 3.71 -11.91
N ARG A 156 -15.26 4.57 -11.58
CA ARG A 156 -15.66 4.85 -10.20
C ARG A 156 -16.03 3.59 -9.40
N PRO A 157 -16.87 2.66 -9.89
CA PRO A 157 -17.25 1.49 -9.08
C PRO A 157 -16.06 0.62 -8.70
N ARG A 158 -15.08 0.46 -9.60
CA ARG A 158 -13.88 -0.33 -9.36
C ARG A 158 -12.96 0.36 -8.35
N THR A 159 -12.66 1.64 -8.57
CA THR A 159 -11.73 2.40 -7.73
C THR A 159 -12.26 2.56 -6.31
N GLU A 160 -13.54 2.94 -6.14
CA GLU A 160 -14.16 3.08 -4.82
C GLU A 160 -14.18 1.77 -4.03
N LYS A 161 -14.40 0.65 -4.71
CA LYS A 161 -14.32 -0.68 -4.07
C LYS A 161 -12.91 -0.98 -3.56
N ILE A 162 -11.87 -0.65 -4.34
CA ILE A 162 -10.47 -0.85 -3.95
C ILE A 162 -10.09 0.10 -2.81
N VAL A 163 -10.47 1.37 -2.87
CA VAL A 163 -10.26 2.35 -1.79
C VAL A 163 -10.93 1.87 -0.49
N ALA A 164 -12.16 1.35 -0.57
CA ALA A 164 -12.86 0.81 0.59
C ALA A 164 -12.15 -0.42 1.20
N ILE A 165 -11.60 -1.31 0.36
CA ILE A 165 -10.80 -2.46 0.80
C ILE A 165 -9.52 -1.96 1.48
N ALA A 166 -8.78 -1.03 0.86
CA ALA A 166 -7.57 -0.46 1.40
C ALA A 166 -7.81 0.21 2.77
N ARG A 167 -8.88 1.01 2.87
CA ARG A 167 -9.32 1.65 4.13
C ARG A 167 -9.64 0.63 5.20
N ARG A 168 -10.39 -0.43 4.87
CA ARG A 168 -10.70 -1.52 5.82
C ARG A 168 -9.43 -2.21 6.31
N ASN A 169 -8.49 -2.50 5.41
CA ASN A 169 -7.22 -3.12 5.75
C ASN A 169 -6.37 -2.20 6.65
N GLY A 170 -6.37 -0.89 6.37
CA GLY A 170 -5.67 0.11 7.18
C GLY A 170 -6.30 0.34 8.56
N ASN A 171 -7.63 0.27 8.68
CA ASN A 171 -8.34 0.47 9.94
C ASN A 171 -8.28 -0.74 10.88
N ASN A 172 -7.90 -1.91 10.39
CA ASN A 172 -7.72 -3.12 11.22
C ASN A 172 -6.47 -3.10 12.10
N LYS A 173 -5.99 -1.91 12.50
CA LYS A 173 -4.87 -1.71 13.44
C LYS A 173 -5.29 -2.01 14.88
N ARG A 174 -6.03 -3.10 15.12
CA ARG A 174 -6.36 -3.54 16.46
C ARG A 174 -5.09 -4.03 17.15
N GLU A 175 -4.87 -3.57 18.37
CA GLU A 175 -3.91 -4.19 19.25
C GLU A 175 -4.45 -5.56 19.67
N PHE A 176 -3.69 -6.58 19.39
CA PHE A 176 -4.02 -7.94 19.77
C PHE A 176 -3.26 -8.31 21.04
N SER A 177 -3.91 -8.98 21.98
CA SER A 177 -3.18 -9.72 23.00
C SER A 177 -2.29 -10.79 22.34
N ALA A 178 -1.32 -11.32 23.05
CA ALA A 178 -0.44 -12.39 22.54
C ALA A 178 -1.25 -13.58 22.00
N THR A 179 -2.29 -14.00 22.72
CA THR A 179 -3.20 -15.07 22.30
C THR A 179 -4.01 -14.69 21.07
N GLY A 180 -4.52 -13.45 21.00
CA GLY A 180 -5.25 -12.94 19.84
C GLY A 180 -4.38 -12.86 18.60
N ALA A 181 -3.13 -12.41 18.72
CA ALA A 181 -2.15 -12.39 17.63
C ALA A 181 -1.82 -13.80 17.14
N TRP A 182 -1.63 -14.75 18.06
CA TRP A 182 -1.41 -16.16 17.71
C TRP A 182 -2.61 -16.74 16.94
N MET A 183 -3.85 -16.54 17.44
CA MET A 183 -5.07 -17.00 16.75
C MET A 183 -5.20 -16.40 15.36
N ARG A 184 -4.99 -15.08 15.21
CA ARG A 184 -4.98 -14.40 13.90
C ARG A 184 -3.96 -15.04 12.97
N ASN A 185 -2.75 -15.29 13.42
CA ASN A 185 -1.68 -15.86 12.61
C ASN A 185 -2.02 -17.29 12.14
N GLN A 186 -2.63 -18.12 13.01
CA GLN A 186 -3.12 -19.43 12.61
C GLN A 186 -4.23 -19.31 11.57
N MET A 187 -5.19 -18.41 11.78
CA MET A 187 -6.27 -18.16 10.84
C MET A 187 -5.73 -17.70 9.47
N LEU A 188 -4.78 -16.77 9.44
CA LEU A 188 -4.14 -16.32 8.20
C LEU A 188 -3.45 -17.47 7.48
N LYS A 189 -2.70 -18.31 8.19
CA LYS A 189 -2.00 -19.46 7.61
C LYS A 189 -2.95 -20.42 6.87
N TRP A 190 -4.14 -20.65 7.41
CA TRP A 190 -5.11 -21.60 6.83
C TRP A 190 -6.06 -20.96 5.83
N LEU A 191 -6.46 -19.71 6.02
CA LEU A 191 -7.47 -19.05 5.19
C LEU A 191 -6.88 -18.20 4.06
N LEU A 192 -5.64 -17.72 4.17
CA LEU A 192 -5.02 -16.88 3.14
C LEU A 192 -5.00 -17.56 1.75
N PRO A 193 -4.64 -18.85 1.62
CA PRO A 193 -4.67 -19.54 0.34
C PRO A 193 -6.08 -19.63 -0.28
N LEU A 194 -7.13 -19.72 0.56
CA LEU A 194 -8.52 -19.74 0.11
C LEU A 194 -9.01 -18.35 -0.29
N GLY A 195 -8.52 -17.31 0.39
CA GLY A 195 -8.85 -15.91 0.11
C GLY A 195 -8.17 -15.35 -1.14
N ALA A 196 -7.09 -15.99 -1.61
CA ALA A 196 -6.33 -15.52 -2.78
C ALA A 196 -7.21 -15.41 -4.04
N LYS A 197 -8.11 -16.36 -4.26
CA LYS A 197 -9.08 -16.31 -5.38
C LYS A 197 -10.04 -15.13 -5.30
N GLY A 198 -10.37 -14.65 -4.11
CA GLY A 198 -11.21 -13.47 -3.91
C GLY A 198 -10.50 -12.14 -4.23
N MET A 199 -9.18 -12.17 -4.42
CA MET A 199 -8.37 -11.01 -4.79
C MET A 199 -8.21 -10.82 -6.30
N ASP A 200 -8.69 -11.74 -7.13
CA ASP A 200 -8.63 -11.66 -8.60
C ASP A 200 -9.24 -10.35 -9.11
N PHE A 201 -10.29 -9.87 -8.45
CA PHE A 201 -10.87 -8.56 -8.75
C PHE A 201 -9.85 -7.42 -8.68
N MET A 202 -8.87 -7.48 -7.77
CA MET A 202 -7.84 -6.44 -7.62
C MET A 202 -6.66 -6.64 -8.58
N TYR A 203 -6.23 -7.89 -8.77
CA TYR A 203 -4.93 -8.20 -9.40
C TYR A 203 -5.04 -8.78 -10.81
N ALA A 204 -6.17 -9.37 -11.19
CA ALA A 204 -6.35 -9.98 -12.51
C ALA A 204 -7.13 -9.08 -13.50
N TYR A 205 -7.32 -7.80 -13.18
CA TYR A 205 -8.01 -6.88 -14.09
C TYR A 205 -7.13 -6.53 -15.29
N ASP A 206 -7.64 -6.78 -16.50
CA ASP A 206 -6.98 -6.38 -17.73
C ASP A 206 -7.65 -5.13 -18.32
N ALA A 207 -7.03 -3.98 -18.11
CA ALA A 207 -7.51 -2.70 -18.64
C ALA A 207 -7.49 -2.63 -20.18
N ARG A 208 -6.85 -3.60 -20.86
CA ARG A 208 -6.85 -3.69 -22.34
C ARG A 208 -8.08 -4.41 -22.86
N ALA A 209 -8.74 -5.21 -22.05
CA ALA A 209 -9.93 -5.97 -22.41
C ALA A 209 -11.23 -5.27 -22.01
N ALA A 210 -11.14 -4.18 -21.23
CA ALA A 210 -12.27 -3.41 -20.74
C ALA A 210 -12.68 -2.30 -21.70
#